data_4f7cbfbd01ff07d4045d223d260226d4
#
_entry.id   4f7cbfbd01ff07d4045d223d260226d4
#
_cell.length_a   1.000
_cell.length_b   1.000
_cell.length_c   1.000
_cell.angle_alpha   90.00
_cell.angle_beta   90.00
_cell.angle_gamma   90.00
#
_symmetry.space_group_name_H-M   'P 1'
#
loop_
_entity.id
_entity.type
_entity.pdbx_description
1 polymer ?
#
loop_
_entity_poly.entity_id
_entity_poly.type
_entity_poly.pdbx_seq_one_letter_code
_entity_poly.pdbx_strand_id
1 'polypeptide(L)'
;NDELAGLLTGTTVTSLPELSKDVIARYFSSDNFRITFNSGNLYHHRRRFADGELVFLVNSSMDEVVDGTLSTQGKAMLEMDALNGEIYTYPSSKEKGILSTSFRIEPAGSLLLYCSDKNPKNYPERPGKAGSSPVTATSRTTVSRLRDNALTIDFCDVTVKGKTYKKQHFSRAADIAFKAHGFTNGNPWNTSVQYKRNILDRDHFKDGGFTASYHFTVNDAFDYSGIKLVSERPELFTVKINGNLVNALPGEWWLDRSFGVYPIGGQVKKGSNTVELSINPMRIFAEIEPVYIIGNFSVVPEQEGWSIGAPQESFTLGSWKEQKQPFYSWDMSYSKEY
;
A
#
# COMPACT_ATOMS: atom_id res chain seq x y z
N ASN A 1 -3.49 -11.22 -36.49
CA ASN A 1 -2.73 -10.02 -36.18
C ASN A 1 -2.33 -9.23 -37.41
N ASP A 2 -3.10 -9.37 -38.49
CA ASP A 2 -2.92 -8.64 -39.75
C ASP A 2 -3.21 -7.13 -39.57
N GLU A 3 -4.06 -6.77 -38.62
CA GLU A 3 -4.39 -5.39 -38.26
C GLU A 3 -3.17 -4.66 -37.64
N LEU A 4 -2.40 -5.36 -36.79
CA LEU A 4 -1.16 -4.83 -36.20
C LEU A 4 -0.07 -4.68 -37.28
N ALA A 5 0.04 -5.63 -38.19
CA ALA A 5 0.97 -5.56 -39.32
C ALA A 5 0.65 -4.37 -40.24
N GLY A 6 -0.65 -4.09 -40.46
CA GLY A 6 -1.10 -2.92 -41.22
C GLY A 6 -0.78 -1.57 -40.59
N LEU A 7 -0.85 -1.47 -39.27
CA LEU A 7 -0.50 -0.25 -38.50
C LEU A 7 1.00 0.03 -38.49
N LEU A 8 1.83 -0.98 -38.71
CA LEU A 8 3.30 -0.86 -38.71
C LEU A 8 3.87 -0.59 -40.11
N THR A 9 3.04 -0.63 -41.16
CA THR A 9 3.45 -0.29 -42.53
C THR A 9 3.81 1.18 -42.64
N GLY A 10 5.07 1.45 -42.97
CA GLY A 10 5.63 2.83 -43.09
C GLY A 10 6.39 3.33 -41.87
N THR A 11 6.50 2.55 -40.80
CA THR A 11 7.35 2.82 -39.64
C THR A 11 8.59 1.94 -39.67
N THR A 12 9.74 2.46 -39.20
CA THR A 12 10.95 1.65 -39.04
C THR A 12 10.79 0.79 -37.78
N VAL A 13 10.37 -0.45 -37.97
CA VAL A 13 10.19 -1.42 -36.87
C VAL A 13 11.28 -2.48 -36.95
N THR A 14 11.98 -2.67 -35.83
CA THR A 14 12.94 -3.76 -35.67
C THR A 14 12.30 -4.86 -34.83
N SER A 15 12.06 -6.03 -35.42
CA SER A 15 11.61 -7.22 -34.68
C SER A 15 12.78 -7.92 -34.05
N LEU A 16 12.72 -8.12 -32.73
CA LEU A 16 13.75 -8.84 -31.98
C LEU A 16 13.22 -10.24 -31.65
N PRO A 17 13.96 -11.32 -32.01
CA PRO A 17 13.50 -12.69 -31.76
C PRO A 17 13.49 -13.07 -30.28
N GLU A 18 14.36 -12.44 -29.49
CA GLU A 18 14.45 -12.62 -28.04
C GLU A 18 15.01 -11.38 -27.36
N LEU A 19 14.82 -11.28 -26.05
CA LEU A 19 15.37 -10.21 -25.20
C LEU A 19 16.57 -10.77 -24.40
N SER A 20 17.75 -10.80 -25.03
CA SER A 20 19.01 -11.17 -24.38
C SER A 20 19.82 -9.93 -23.95
N LYS A 21 20.82 -10.12 -23.07
CA LYS A 21 21.73 -9.03 -22.67
C LYS A 21 22.41 -8.36 -23.85
N ASP A 22 22.81 -9.14 -24.86
CA ASP A 22 23.49 -8.65 -26.05
C ASP A 22 22.56 -7.85 -26.96
N VAL A 23 21.31 -8.29 -27.09
CA VAL A 23 20.26 -7.57 -27.82
C VAL A 23 19.95 -6.24 -27.13
N ILE A 24 19.79 -6.25 -25.81
CA ILE A 24 19.57 -5.02 -25.02
C ILE A 24 20.75 -4.06 -25.19
N ALA A 25 21.98 -4.54 -25.04
CA ALA A 25 23.17 -3.74 -25.20
C ALA A 25 23.29 -3.14 -26.61
N ARG A 26 22.92 -3.87 -27.64
CA ARG A 26 23.00 -3.43 -29.04
C ARG A 26 21.95 -2.41 -29.43
N TYR A 27 20.71 -2.56 -28.98
CA TYR A 27 19.58 -1.76 -29.45
C TYR A 27 19.10 -0.71 -28.45
N PHE A 28 19.41 -0.86 -27.17
CA PHE A 28 18.93 0.02 -26.11
C PHE A 28 20.05 0.71 -25.32
N SER A 29 21.33 0.40 -25.63
CA SER A 29 22.45 1.16 -25.04
C SER A 29 22.49 2.59 -25.58
N SER A 30 22.79 3.53 -24.70
CA SER A 30 23.03 4.93 -25.05
C SER A 30 24.42 5.30 -24.62
N ASP A 31 25.25 5.78 -25.54
CA ASP A 31 26.60 6.30 -25.24
C ASP A 31 26.54 7.52 -24.31
N ASN A 32 25.37 8.14 -24.23
CA ASN A 32 25.16 9.37 -23.49
C ASN A 32 24.60 9.17 -22.06
N PHE A 33 24.31 7.93 -21.68
CA PHE A 33 23.81 7.60 -20.33
C PHE A 33 24.23 6.19 -19.94
N ARG A 34 24.94 6.09 -18.84
CA ARG A 34 25.41 4.80 -18.32
C ARG A 34 25.35 4.80 -16.80
N ILE A 35 24.84 3.72 -16.24
CA ILE A 35 24.91 3.42 -14.80
C ILE A 35 25.64 2.10 -14.63
N THR A 36 26.59 2.07 -13.69
CA THR A 36 27.20 0.84 -13.18
C THR A 36 26.93 0.75 -11.68
N PHE A 37 26.68 -0.42 -11.18
CA PHE A 37 26.33 -0.63 -9.77
C PHE A 37 26.69 -2.06 -9.32
N ASN A 38 26.82 -2.25 -8.00
CA ASN A 38 27.29 -3.48 -7.38
C ASN A 38 26.18 -4.50 -7.06
N SER A 39 24.91 -4.12 -7.21
CA SER A 39 23.76 -4.92 -6.74
C SER A 39 22.62 -4.84 -7.74
N GLY A 40 21.80 -5.90 -7.83
CA GLY A 40 20.57 -5.93 -8.65
C GLY A 40 19.39 -5.10 -8.09
N ASN A 41 19.62 -4.38 -6.98
CA ASN A 41 18.55 -3.66 -6.26
C ASN A 41 18.42 -2.18 -6.66
N LEU A 42 19.16 -1.72 -7.68
CA LEU A 42 19.06 -0.36 -8.18
C LEU A 42 17.98 -0.25 -9.25
N TYR A 43 17.06 0.66 -9.02
CA TYR A 43 16.09 1.11 -10.02
C TYR A 43 16.35 2.55 -10.37
N HIS A 44 16.04 2.95 -11.61
CA HIS A 44 16.17 4.33 -12.03
C HIS A 44 15.00 4.76 -12.90
N HIS A 45 14.69 6.06 -12.82
CA HIS A 45 13.77 6.73 -13.72
C HIS A 45 14.43 8.01 -14.26
N ARG A 46 14.22 8.29 -15.54
CA ARG A 46 14.77 9.46 -16.21
C ARG A 46 13.69 10.30 -16.84
N ARG A 47 13.85 11.61 -16.75
CA ARG A 47 12.96 12.55 -17.43
C ARG A 47 13.74 13.70 -18.03
N ARG A 48 13.64 13.85 -19.37
CA ARG A 48 14.28 14.95 -20.09
C ARG A 48 13.42 16.21 -20.03
N PHE A 49 14.07 17.36 -19.77
CA PHE A 49 13.51 18.71 -19.84
C PHE A 49 14.25 19.52 -20.88
N ALA A 50 13.79 20.75 -21.16
CA ALA A 50 14.38 21.64 -22.15
C ALA A 50 15.82 22.09 -21.80
N ASP A 51 16.19 22.04 -20.53
CA ASP A 51 17.47 22.56 -20.00
C ASP A 51 18.26 21.56 -19.14
N GLY A 52 17.88 20.29 -19.19
CA GLY A 52 18.55 19.24 -18.43
C GLY A 52 17.78 17.93 -18.36
N GLU A 53 18.27 17.05 -17.53
CA GLU A 53 17.68 15.75 -17.30
C GLU A 53 17.60 15.46 -15.80
N LEU A 54 16.43 15.01 -15.36
CA LEU A 54 16.21 14.48 -14.01
C LEU A 54 16.53 12.98 -14.02
N VAL A 55 17.34 12.55 -13.06
CA VAL A 55 17.68 11.15 -12.84
C VAL A 55 17.32 10.80 -11.39
N PHE A 56 16.38 9.91 -11.22
CA PHE A 56 15.97 9.39 -9.91
C PHE A 56 16.51 7.98 -9.76
N LEU A 57 17.30 7.75 -8.72
CA LEU A 57 17.89 6.45 -8.37
C LEU A 57 17.27 5.97 -7.05
N VAL A 58 16.91 4.69 -6.98
CA VAL A 58 16.31 4.08 -5.79
C VAL A 58 16.99 2.75 -5.49
N ASN A 59 17.37 2.58 -4.23
CA ASN A 59 17.79 1.29 -3.70
C ASN A 59 16.57 0.57 -3.10
N SER A 60 16.16 -0.54 -3.69
CA SER A 60 15.02 -1.35 -3.22
C SER A 60 15.38 -2.37 -2.14
N SER A 61 16.66 -2.54 -1.83
CA SER A 61 17.08 -3.39 -0.71
C SER A 61 16.78 -2.72 0.62
N MET A 62 16.32 -3.50 1.59
CA MET A 62 16.14 -3.06 2.98
C MET A 62 17.42 -3.19 3.80
N ASP A 63 18.41 -3.95 3.31
CA ASP A 63 19.56 -4.37 4.10
C ASP A 63 20.90 -3.98 3.47
N GLU A 64 20.96 -3.86 2.14
CA GLU A 64 22.20 -3.66 1.40
C GLU A 64 22.33 -2.24 0.86
N VAL A 65 23.55 -1.72 0.91
CA VAL A 65 23.92 -0.45 0.26
C VAL A 65 24.16 -0.69 -1.23
N VAL A 66 23.72 0.25 -2.06
CA VAL A 66 24.08 0.28 -3.48
C VAL A 66 25.11 1.37 -3.75
N ASP A 67 26.28 0.96 -4.19
CA ASP A 67 27.35 1.83 -4.70
C ASP A 67 27.43 1.72 -6.22
N GLY A 68 27.69 2.83 -6.90
CA GLY A 68 27.77 2.83 -8.33
C GLY A 68 28.36 4.09 -8.93
N THR A 69 28.36 4.12 -10.27
CA THR A 69 28.74 5.31 -11.04
C THR A 69 27.65 5.65 -12.03
N LEU A 70 27.42 6.93 -12.24
CA LEU A 70 26.52 7.49 -13.24
C LEU A 70 27.31 8.33 -14.21
N SER A 71 27.11 8.10 -15.52
CA SER A 71 27.64 8.96 -16.58
C SER A 71 26.49 9.44 -17.47
N THR A 72 26.40 10.74 -17.72
CA THR A 72 25.35 11.35 -18.54
C THR A 72 25.82 12.63 -19.20
N GLN A 73 25.09 13.12 -20.19
CA GLN A 73 25.34 14.44 -20.78
C GLN A 73 24.96 15.56 -19.81
N GLY A 74 25.65 16.67 -19.91
CA GLY A 74 25.35 17.87 -19.13
C GLY A 74 26.58 18.77 -18.91
N LYS A 75 26.35 19.83 -18.15
CA LYS A 75 27.39 20.78 -17.73
C LYS A 75 27.62 20.79 -16.24
N ALA A 76 26.60 20.48 -15.46
CA ALA A 76 26.66 20.41 -14.00
C ALA A 76 25.64 19.41 -13.48
N MET A 77 25.88 18.89 -12.28
CA MET A 77 25.01 17.98 -11.58
C MET A 77 24.57 18.60 -10.25
N LEU A 78 23.27 18.56 -9.98
CA LEU A 78 22.66 19.05 -8.76
C LEU A 78 21.94 17.89 -8.07
N GLU A 79 22.02 17.82 -6.76
CA GLU A 79 21.18 16.97 -5.92
C GLU A 79 19.96 17.75 -5.48
N MET A 80 18.78 17.16 -5.65
CA MET A 80 17.52 17.70 -5.18
C MET A 80 17.06 16.87 -3.96
N ASP A 81 17.15 17.46 -2.77
CA ASP A 81 16.76 16.75 -1.55
C ASP A 81 15.22 16.72 -1.45
N ALA A 82 14.65 15.53 -1.68
CA ALA A 82 13.20 15.36 -1.68
C ALA A 82 12.55 15.48 -0.29
N LEU A 83 13.33 15.46 0.79
CA LEU A 83 12.81 15.58 2.16
C LEU A 83 12.60 17.02 2.60
N ASN A 84 13.51 17.90 2.21
CA ASN A 84 13.46 19.31 2.66
C ASN A 84 13.30 20.33 1.51
N GLY A 85 13.37 19.87 0.24
CA GLY A 85 13.24 20.73 -0.93
C GLY A 85 14.49 21.53 -1.29
N GLU A 86 15.60 21.33 -0.58
CA GLU A 86 16.86 22.03 -0.82
C GLU A 86 17.58 21.46 -2.06
N ILE A 87 18.38 22.30 -2.70
CA ILE A 87 19.17 21.92 -3.89
C ILE A 87 20.64 22.18 -3.60
N TYR A 88 21.47 21.18 -3.86
CA TYR A 88 22.91 21.20 -3.64
C TYR A 88 23.67 20.91 -4.91
N THR A 89 24.90 21.42 -5.02
CA THR A 89 25.84 20.93 -6.03
C THR A 89 26.20 19.47 -5.74
N TYR A 90 26.17 18.63 -6.77
CA TYR A 90 26.59 17.23 -6.62
C TYR A 90 27.99 17.03 -7.26
N PRO A 91 28.94 16.40 -6.54
CA PRO A 91 30.28 16.20 -7.06
C PRO A 91 30.28 15.41 -8.37
N SER A 92 30.88 15.97 -9.42
CA SER A 92 30.96 15.30 -10.71
C SER A 92 32.22 15.77 -11.46
N SER A 93 32.81 14.86 -12.23
CA SER A 93 33.85 15.17 -13.20
C SER A 93 33.25 15.33 -14.60
N LYS A 94 33.93 16.08 -15.47
CA LYS A 94 33.48 16.28 -16.84
C LYS A 94 34.59 15.98 -17.82
N GLU A 95 34.34 15.06 -18.72
CA GLU A 95 35.28 14.75 -19.81
C GLU A 95 34.48 14.62 -21.12
N LYS A 96 34.95 15.32 -22.17
CA LYS A 96 34.38 15.30 -23.54
C LYS A 96 32.85 15.51 -23.59
N GLY A 97 32.32 16.33 -22.67
CA GLY A 97 30.88 16.63 -22.61
C GLY A 97 30.05 15.67 -21.77
N ILE A 98 30.66 14.61 -21.25
CA ILE A 98 30.03 13.64 -20.35
C ILE A 98 30.35 14.02 -18.89
N LEU A 99 29.31 14.09 -18.06
CA LEU A 99 29.43 14.18 -16.62
C LEU A 99 29.52 12.77 -16.05
N SER A 100 30.43 12.57 -15.11
CA SER A 100 30.56 11.29 -14.39
C SER A 100 30.63 11.53 -12.89
N THR A 101 29.94 10.73 -12.14
CA THR A 101 29.92 10.79 -10.67
C THR A 101 29.80 9.40 -10.06
N SER A 102 30.30 9.26 -8.85
CA SER A 102 30.00 8.10 -8.00
C SER A 102 28.80 8.41 -7.13
N PHE A 103 28.01 7.39 -6.81
CA PHE A 103 26.91 7.50 -5.86
C PHE A 103 26.94 6.34 -4.88
N ARG A 104 26.37 6.61 -3.69
CA ARG A 104 26.10 5.62 -2.65
C ARG A 104 24.71 5.86 -2.12
N ILE A 105 23.87 4.83 -2.14
CA ILE A 105 22.49 4.89 -1.68
C ILE A 105 22.29 3.84 -0.59
N GLU A 106 21.98 4.31 0.60
CA GLU A 106 21.70 3.45 1.77
C GLU A 106 20.45 2.57 1.53
N PRO A 107 20.24 1.50 2.34
CA PRO A 107 19.06 0.67 2.25
C PRO A 107 17.76 1.49 2.27
N ALA A 108 16.79 1.13 1.42
CA ALA A 108 15.54 1.85 1.19
C ALA A 108 15.70 3.34 0.84
N GLY A 109 16.92 3.76 0.46
CA GLY A 109 17.24 5.14 0.13
C GLY A 109 16.99 5.50 -1.32
N SER A 110 17.07 6.80 -1.61
CA SER A 110 16.97 7.32 -2.96
C SER A 110 17.90 8.52 -3.16
N LEU A 111 18.20 8.81 -4.43
CA LEU A 111 18.98 9.96 -4.85
C LEU A 111 18.33 10.59 -6.08
N LEU A 112 18.01 11.88 -5.99
CA LEU A 112 17.41 12.64 -7.07
C LEU A 112 18.43 13.63 -7.60
N LEU A 113 18.87 13.45 -8.84
CA LEU A 113 19.88 14.28 -9.52
C LEU A 113 19.25 15.03 -10.68
N TYR A 114 19.61 16.31 -10.82
CA TYR A 114 19.32 17.11 -11.99
C TYR A 114 20.63 17.37 -12.76
N CYS A 115 20.76 16.79 -13.94
CA CYS A 115 21.89 16.96 -14.84
C CYS A 115 21.60 18.14 -15.77
N SER A 116 22.11 19.31 -15.44
CA SER A 116 21.82 20.56 -16.13
C SER A 116 22.64 20.73 -17.40
N ASP A 117 22.02 21.20 -18.49
CA ASP A 117 22.68 21.65 -19.72
C ASP A 117 23.31 23.06 -19.60
N LYS A 118 23.10 23.73 -18.46
CA LYS A 118 23.66 25.03 -18.11
C LYS A 118 24.62 24.85 -16.93
N ASN A 119 25.44 25.88 -16.69
CA ASN A 119 26.22 25.96 -15.46
C ASN A 119 25.39 26.73 -14.41
N PRO A 120 24.66 26.07 -13.55
CA PRO A 120 23.88 26.73 -12.49
C PRO A 120 24.88 27.40 -11.54
N LYS A 121 24.60 28.63 -11.17
CA LYS A 121 25.40 29.38 -10.20
C LYS A 121 24.67 29.43 -8.86
N ASN A 122 25.44 29.45 -7.77
CA ASN A 122 24.94 29.73 -6.40
C ASN A 122 24.14 28.60 -5.70
N TYR A 123 24.35 27.33 -6.07
CA TYR A 123 23.92 26.25 -5.22
C TYR A 123 25.03 25.87 -4.23
N PRO A 124 24.72 25.71 -2.93
CA PRO A 124 25.69 25.28 -1.94
C PRO A 124 26.12 23.83 -2.16
N GLU A 125 27.25 23.45 -1.62
CA GLU A 125 27.55 22.04 -1.41
C GLU A 125 26.67 21.47 -0.29
N ARG A 126 26.32 20.18 -0.37
CA ARG A 126 25.63 19.54 0.74
C ARG A 126 26.50 19.63 1.99
N PRO A 127 25.97 20.12 3.10
CA PRO A 127 26.70 20.13 4.36
C PRO A 127 27.20 18.73 4.72
N GLY A 128 28.46 18.60 5.04
CA GLY A 128 29.01 17.34 5.54
C GLY A 128 28.24 16.88 6.78
N LYS A 129 28.21 15.57 7.04
CA LYS A 129 27.61 15.06 8.27
C LYS A 129 28.30 15.76 9.45
N ALA A 130 27.55 16.52 10.20
CA ALA A 130 28.04 17.11 11.44
C ALA A 130 28.53 16.00 12.38
N GLY A 131 29.65 16.26 13.05
CA GLY A 131 30.11 15.33 14.10
C GLY A 131 29.00 15.15 15.14
N SER A 132 28.68 13.93 15.48
CA SER A 132 27.70 13.62 16.53
C SER A 132 28.42 13.16 17.79
N SER A 133 28.00 13.66 18.93
CA SER A 133 28.39 13.14 20.23
C SER A 133 27.21 12.39 20.85
N PRO A 134 27.42 11.22 21.47
CA PRO A 134 26.34 10.51 22.12
C PRO A 134 25.84 11.33 23.31
N VAL A 135 24.52 11.49 23.40
CA VAL A 135 23.86 12.09 24.56
C VAL A 135 23.21 10.98 25.36
N THR A 136 23.55 10.94 26.68
CA THR A 136 22.99 9.93 27.60
C THR A 136 21.56 10.34 27.99
N ALA A 137 20.61 9.44 27.79
CA ALA A 137 19.25 9.66 28.21
C ALA A 137 19.09 9.65 29.74
N THR A 138 18.26 10.52 30.28
CA THR A 138 17.95 10.64 31.71
C THR A 138 16.71 9.85 32.11
N SER A 139 15.87 9.42 31.15
CA SER A 139 14.67 8.66 31.42
C SER A 139 14.59 7.36 30.61
N ARG A 140 13.66 6.46 31.00
CA ARG A 140 13.25 5.34 30.16
C ARG A 140 12.39 5.85 28.99
N THR A 141 12.43 5.14 27.87
CA THR A 141 11.56 5.44 26.76
C THR A 141 10.11 5.12 27.11
N THR A 142 9.22 6.09 27.01
CA THR A 142 7.78 5.89 27.07
C THR A 142 7.27 5.64 25.66
N VAL A 143 6.49 4.58 25.49
CA VAL A 143 5.90 4.21 24.19
C VAL A 143 4.39 4.25 24.30
N SER A 144 3.73 4.92 23.38
CA SER A 144 2.28 4.99 23.33
C SER A 144 1.73 4.87 21.92
N ARG A 145 0.60 4.20 21.78
CA ARG A 145 -0.14 4.10 20.53
C ARG A 145 -0.96 5.37 20.31
N LEU A 146 -0.93 5.92 19.10
CA LEU A 146 -1.61 7.18 18.77
C LEU A 146 -3.01 7.01 18.17
N ARG A 147 -3.35 5.81 17.71
CA ARG A 147 -4.62 5.50 17.06
C ARG A 147 -5.24 4.23 17.64
N ASP A 148 -6.48 3.96 17.29
CA ASP A 148 -7.17 2.72 17.63
C ASP A 148 -6.43 1.50 17.07
N ASN A 149 -6.44 0.39 17.80
CA ASN A 149 -5.99 -0.90 17.29
C ASN A 149 -7.01 -1.42 16.27
N ALA A 150 -6.59 -2.37 15.45
CA ALA A 150 -7.44 -3.01 14.46
C ALA A 150 -7.39 -4.53 14.58
N LEU A 151 -8.51 -5.19 14.33
CA LEU A 151 -8.62 -6.60 14.01
C LEU A 151 -9.21 -6.72 12.61
N THR A 152 -8.46 -7.31 11.68
CA THR A 152 -8.94 -7.62 10.33
C THR A 152 -9.66 -8.96 10.36
N ILE A 153 -10.86 -9.02 9.76
CA ILE A 153 -11.63 -10.26 9.61
C ILE A 153 -11.84 -10.51 8.12
N ASP A 154 -11.08 -11.43 7.57
CA ASP A 154 -10.99 -11.77 6.14
C ASP A 154 -11.70 -13.08 5.77
N PHE A 155 -12.29 -13.77 6.74
CA PHE A 155 -13.12 -14.95 6.51
C PHE A 155 -14.56 -14.69 6.92
N CYS A 156 -15.51 -15.16 6.10
CA CYS A 156 -16.95 -15.03 6.37
C CYS A 156 -17.72 -16.26 5.93
N ASP A 157 -18.94 -16.39 6.43
CA ASP A 157 -19.97 -17.26 5.87
C ASP A 157 -20.74 -16.45 4.82
N VAL A 158 -20.85 -16.94 3.59
CA VAL A 158 -21.64 -16.28 2.54
C VAL A 158 -22.90 -17.07 2.24
N THR A 159 -24.06 -16.41 2.35
CA THR A 159 -25.37 -16.96 2.00
C THR A 159 -25.87 -16.29 0.73
N VAL A 160 -26.10 -17.08 -0.31
CA VAL A 160 -26.61 -16.61 -1.61
C VAL A 160 -27.58 -17.65 -2.18
N LYS A 161 -28.73 -17.21 -2.70
CA LYS A 161 -29.79 -18.08 -3.26
C LYS A 161 -30.16 -19.23 -2.32
N GLY A 162 -30.30 -18.95 -1.03
CA GLY A 162 -30.70 -19.92 0.00
C GLY A 162 -29.63 -20.93 0.41
N LYS A 163 -28.41 -20.85 -0.13
CA LYS A 163 -27.30 -21.74 0.24
C LYS A 163 -26.21 -20.97 1.00
N THR A 164 -25.74 -21.53 2.11
CA THR A 164 -24.65 -20.97 2.92
C THR A 164 -23.35 -21.73 2.68
N TYR A 165 -22.29 -20.99 2.39
CA TYR A 165 -20.92 -21.48 2.29
C TYR A 165 -20.13 -20.91 3.47
N LYS A 166 -19.67 -21.78 4.34
CA LYS A 166 -19.02 -21.41 5.61
C LYS A 166 -17.52 -21.19 5.46
N LYS A 167 -16.96 -20.33 6.32
CA LYS A 167 -15.51 -20.07 6.45
C LYS A 167 -14.83 -19.81 5.11
N GLN A 168 -15.43 -18.98 4.27
CA GLN A 168 -14.82 -18.58 3.00
C GLN A 168 -13.93 -17.35 3.20
N HIS A 169 -12.72 -17.36 2.68
CA HIS A 169 -11.95 -16.15 2.52
C HIS A 169 -12.73 -15.15 1.66
N PHE A 170 -12.68 -13.87 1.98
CA PHE A 170 -13.50 -12.82 1.35
C PHE A 170 -13.50 -12.88 -0.18
N SER A 171 -12.31 -13.05 -0.80
CA SER A 171 -12.21 -13.12 -2.26
C SER A 171 -12.96 -14.31 -2.85
N ARG A 172 -12.95 -15.46 -2.15
CA ARG A 172 -13.73 -16.61 -2.58
C ARG A 172 -15.21 -16.43 -2.33
N ALA A 173 -15.58 -15.78 -1.24
CA ALA A 173 -16.97 -15.42 -0.95
C ALA A 173 -17.53 -14.48 -2.02
N ALA A 174 -16.73 -13.47 -2.43
CA ALA A 174 -17.07 -12.58 -3.55
C ALA A 174 -17.26 -13.37 -4.85
N ASP A 175 -16.36 -14.28 -5.21
CA ASP A 175 -16.51 -15.14 -6.38
C ASP A 175 -17.80 -15.96 -6.34
N ILE A 176 -18.15 -16.53 -5.19
CA ILE A 176 -19.39 -17.31 -5.00
C ILE A 176 -20.61 -16.41 -5.23
N ALA A 177 -20.64 -15.20 -4.66
CA ALA A 177 -21.72 -14.25 -4.84
C ALA A 177 -21.89 -13.84 -6.30
N PHE A 178 -20.80 -13.44 -6.98
CA PHE A 178 -20.83 -13.06 -8.39
C PHE A 178 -21.21 -14.21 -9.32
N LYS A 179 -20.69 -15.43 -9.10
CA LYS A 179 -21.06 -16.62 -9.89
C LYS A 179 -22.54 -16.95 -9.75
N ALA A 180 -23.11 -16.84 -8.57
CA ALA A 180 -24.53 -17.05 -8.33
C ALA A 180 -25.41 -16.04 -9.10
N HIS A 181 -24.86 -14.88 -9.46
CA HIS A 181 -25.54 -13.83 -10.23
C HIS A 181 -25.10 -13.76 -11.71
N GLY A 182 -24.53 -14.84 -12.25
CA GLY A 182 -24.27 -15.00 -13.68
C GLY A 182 -22.90 -14.53 -14.17
N PHE A 183 -21.94 -14.29 -13.28
CA PHE A 183 -20.53 -14.05 -13.63
C PHE A 183 -19.75 -15.36 -13.59
N THR A 184 -19.62 -16.04 -14.70
CA THR A 184 -19.00 -17.39 -14.77
C THR A 184 -17.57 -17.41 -14.24
N ASN A 185 -16.83 -16.31 -14.40
CA ASN A 185 -15.43 -16.18 -13.97
C ASN A 185 -15.27 -15.64 -12.54
N GLY A 186 -16.37 -15.42 -11.79
CA GLY A 186 -16.35 -14.86 -10.45
C GLY A 186 -16.37 -13.34 -10.43
N ASN A 187 -15.71 -12.74 -9.43
CA ASN A 187 -15.68 -11.30 -9.25
C ASN A 187 -15.01 -10.59 -10.45
N PRO A 188 -15.74 -9.76 -11.22
CA PRO A 188 -15.20 -9.10 -12.41
C PRO A 188 -14.14 -8.05 -12.08
N TRP A 189 -14.10 -7.52 -10.84
CA TRP A 189 -13.12 -6.53 -10.41
C TRP A 189 -11.72 -7.10 -10.26
N ASN A 190 -11.58 -8.43 -10.12
CA ASN A 190 -10.29 -9.10 -10.10
C ASN A 190 -9.59 -9.14 -11.47
N THR A 191 -10.24 -8.66 -12.53
CA THR A 191 -9.70 -8.65 -13.89
C THR A 191 -9.11 -7.29 -14.22
N SER A 192 -7.88 -7.26 -14.71
CA SER A 192 -7.20 -6.01 -15.09
C SER A 192 -7.86 -5.27 -16.28
N VAL A 193 -8.55 -6.02 -17.14
CA VAL A 193 -9.32 -5.48 -18.26
C VAL A 193 -10.80 -5.65 -17.97
N GLN A 194 -11.51 -4.52 -17.87
CA GLN A 194 -12.92 -4.49 -17.55
C GLN A 194 -13.74 -4.02 -18.75
N TYR A 195 -14.78 -4.78 -19.06
CA TYR A 195 -15.62 -4.48 -20.19
C TYR A 195 -16.88 -3.74 -19.74
N LYS A 196 -17.29 -2.70 -20.48
CA LYS A 196 -18.49 -1.92 -20.23
C LYS A 196 -19.72 -2.79 -19.92
N ARG A 197 -19.97 -3.82 -20.72
CA ARG A 197 -21.10 -4.76 -20.55
C ARG A 197 -21.06 -5.56 -19.23
N ASN A 198 -19.89 -5.78 -18.66
CA ASN A 198 -19.73 -6.52 -17.42
C ASN A 198 -19.85 -5.64 -16.17
N ILE A 199 -19.56 -4.36 -16.30
CA ILE A 199 -19.51 -3.41 -15.19
C ILE A 199 -20.59 -2.33 -15.36
N LEU A 200 -20.47 -1.46 -16.37
CA LEU A 200 -21.32 -0.27 -16.48
C LEU A 200 -22.77 -0.59 -16.86
N ASP A 201 -22.99 -1.62 -17.68
CA ASP A 201 -24.31 -2.01 -18.12
C ASP A 201 -25.04 -2.96 -17.14
N ARG A 202 -24.37 -3.33 -16.01
CA ARG A 202 -24.87 -4.27 -15.00
C ARG A 202 -24.74 -3.74 -13.58
N ASP A 203 -25.35 -2.59 -13.31
CA ASP A 203 -25.27 -1.95 -12.00
C ASP A 203 -25.98 -2.77 -10.90
N HIS A 204 -27.11 -3.42 -11.21
CA HIS A 204 -27.85 -4.23 -10.24
C HIS A 204 -28.46 -5.48 -10.86
N PHE A 205 -28.81 -6.43 -10.00
CA PHE A 205 -29.36 -7.74 -10.36
C PHE A 205 -30.75 -7.91 -9.77
N LYS A 206 -31.73 -8.29 -10.59
CA LYS A 206 -33.15 -8.41 -10.18
C LYS A 206 -33.39 -9.57 -9.23
N ASP A 207 -32.61 -10.65 -9.35
CA ASP A 207 -32.91 -11.94 -8.72
C ASP A 207 -32.06 -12.19 -7.49
N GLY A 208 -32.29 -11.38 -6.44
CA GLY A 208 -31.73 -11.63 -5.13
C GLY A 208 -30.42 -10.91 -4.85
N GLY A 209 -29.90 -11.18 -3.69
CA GLY A 209 -28.66 -10.63 -3.16
C GLY A 209 -27.86 -11.68 -2.41
N PHE A 210 -27.06 -11.22 -1.47
CA PHE A 210 -26.29 -12.09 -0.58
C PHE A 210 -26.24 -11.52 0.85
N THR A 211 -25.84 -12.37 1.79
CA THR A 211 -25.44 -11.97 3.14
C THR A 211 -24.05 -12.53 3.41
N ALA A 212 -23.11 -11.69 3.82
CA ALA A 212 -21.80 -12.07 4.34
C ALA A 212 -21.80 -11.91 5.87
N SER A 213 -21.51 -12.99 6.60
CA SER A 213 -21.48 -13.01 8.06
C SER A 213 -20.07 -13.25 8.54
N TYR A 214 -19.50 -12.26 9.22
CA TYR A 214 -18.14 -12.28 9.79
C TYR A 214 -18.26 -12.55 11.30
N HIS A 215 -17.35 -13.35 11.83
CA HIS A 215 -17.37 -13.77 13.22
C HIS A 215 -16.10 -13.31 13.94
N PHE A 216 -16.26 -12.80 15.16
CA PHE A 216 -15.14 -12.49 16.05
C PHE A 216 -15.49 -12.81 17.51
N THR A 217 -14.45 -13.05 18.30
CA THR A 217 -14.61 -13.38 19.71
C THR A 217 -13.98 -12.30 20.57
N VAL A 218 -14.65 -11.95 21.67
CA VAL A 218 -14.12 -11.07 22.71
C VAL A 218 -13.89 -11.91 23.97
N ASN A 219 -12.63 -12.06 24.40
CA ASN A 219 -12.27 -12.96 25.52
C ASN A 219 -12.46 -12.31 26.87
N ASP A 220 -12.27 -11.00 26.98
CA ASP A 220 -12.26 -10.28 28.25
C ASP A 220 -13.45 -9.32 28.37
N ALA A 221 -13.88 -9.05 29.58
CA ALA A 221 -14.81 -7.95 29.86
C ALA A 221 -14.01 -6.65 30.08
N PHE A 222 -14.30 -5.62 29.31
CA PHE A 222 -13.75 -4.27 29.44
C PHE A 222 -14.78 -3.28 28.88
N ASP A 223 -14.47 -2.00 28.84
CA ASP A 223 -15.36 -1.00 28.21
C ASP A 223 -15.34 -1.12 26.68
N TYR A 224 -16.44 -1.59 26.11
CA TYR A 224 -16.62 -1.75 24.67
C TYR A 224 -17.12 -0.49 23.97
N SER A 225 -17.46 0.57 24.67
CA SER A 225 -18.16 1.76 24.13
C SER A 225 -17.43 2.38 22.93
N GLY A 226 -16.10 2.31 22.92
CA GLY A 226 -15.25 2.83 21.84
C GLY A 226 -15.03 1.87 20.66
N ILE A 227 -15.59 0.66 20.69
CA ILE A 227 -15.41 -0.30 19.60
C ILE A 227 -16.28 0.10 18.40
N LYS A 228 -15.66 0.09 17.22
CA LYS A 228 -16.29 0.42 15.95
C LYS A 228 -16.06 -0.70 14.94
N LEU A 229 -16.99 -0.88 14.01
CA LEU A 229 -16.82 -1.67 12.80
C LEU A 229 -16.48 -0.75 11.65
N VAL A 230 -15.64 -1.22 10.74
CA VAL A 230 -15.36 -0.57 9.46
C VAL A 230 -15.66 -1.54 8.34
N SER A 231 -16.41 -1.09 7.34
CA SER A 231 -16.63 -1.82 6.09
C SER A 231 -16.59 -0.90 4.88
N GLU A 232 -16.18 -1.45 3.75
CA GLU A 232 -16.18 -0.73 2.49
C GLU A 232 -17.61 -0.52 1.96
N ARG A 233 -17.85 0.59 1.25
CA ARG A 233 -19.09 0.92 0.56
C ARG A 233 -20.34 0.83 1.47
N PRO A 234 -20.37 1.59 2.58
CA PRO A 234 -21.47 1.53 3.57
C PRO A 234 -22.85 1.80 2.96
N GLU A 235 -22.91 2.55 1.87
CA GLU A 235 -24.15 2.88 1.16
C GLU A 235 -24.81 1.68 0.45
N LEU A 236 -24.07 0.58 0.26
CA LEU A 236 -24.57 -0.60 -0.45
C LEU A 236 -25.20 -1.64 0.48
N PHE A 237 -24.81 -1.65 1.76
CA PHE A 237 -25.12 -2.75 2.67
C PHE A 237 -26.05 -2.35 3.81
N THR A 238 -26.93 -3.26 4.15
CA THR A 238 -27.58 -3.27 5.48
C THR A 238 -26.66 -4.01 6.44
N VAL A 239 -26.26 -3.34 7.53
CA VAL A 239 -25.30 -3.87 8.50
C VAL A 239 -26.01 -4.21 9.81
N LYS A 240 -25.75 -5.42 10.33
CA LYS A 240 -26.23 -5.85 11.65
C LYS A 240 -25.08 -6.37 12.49
N ILE A 241 -25.15 -6.10 13.79
CA ILE A 241 -24.26 -6.66 14.81
C ILE A 241 -25.09 -7.47 15.79
N ASN A 242 -24.83 -8.76 15.90
CA ASN A 242 -25.60 -9.67 16.77
C ASN A 242 -27.12 -9.57 16.52
N GLY A 243 -27.50 -9.39 15.23
CA GLY A 243 -28.92 -9.25 14.80
C GLY A 243 -29.47 -7.82 14.88
N ASN A 244 -28.80 -6.87 15.53
CA ASN A 244 -29.23 -5.48 15.66
C ASN A 244 -28.74 -4.62 14.49
N LEU A 245 -29.64 -3.84 13.90
CA LEU A 245 -29.29 -2.89 12.82
C LEU A 245 -28.37 -1.80 13.35
N VAL A 246 -27.32 -1.50 12.59
CA VAL A 246 -26.38 -0.39 12.88
C VAL A 246 -26.14 0.41 11.62
N ASN A 247 -26.14 1.73 11.74
CA ASN A 247 -25.87 2.65 10.63
C ASN A 247 -24.46 3.22 10.74
N ALA A 248 -23.85 3.47 9.59
CA ALA A 248 -22.58 4.20 9.52
C ALA A 248 -22.73 5.63 10.04
N LEU A 249 -21.70 6.14 10.67
CA LEU A 249 -21.63 7.52 11.13
C LEU A 249 -21.46 8.45 9.91
N PRO A 250 -22.33 9.44 9.73
CA PRO A 250 -22.26 10.34 8.59
C PRO A 250 -20.94 11.10 8.54
N GLY A 251 -20.24 11.02 7.41
CA GLY A 251 -18.99 11.77 7.19
C GLY A 251 -17.75 11.19 7.89
N GLU A 252 -17.88 10.16 8.71
CA GLU A 252 -16.74 9.44 9.28
C GLU A 252 -16.24 8.36 8.32
N TRP A 253 -14.94 8.23 8.21
CA TRP A 253 -14.27 7.23 7.39
C TRP A 253 -12.94 6.80 8.03
N TRP A 254 -12.43 5.64 7.61
CA TRP A 254 -11.17 5.10 8.10
C TRP A 254 -10.32 4.60 6.92
N LEU A 255 -9.03 4.93 6.86
CA LEU A 255 -8.08 4.67 5.77
C LEU A 255 -8.44 5.37 4.46
N ASP A 256 -9.62 5.14 3.93
CA ASP A 256 -10.14 5.69 2.67
C ASP A 256 -11.59 6.15 2.86
N ARG A 257 -12.05 7.07 2.01
CA ARG A 257 -13.41 7.63 2.08
C ARG A 257 -14.51 6.62 1.75
N SER A 258 -14.16 5.50 1.10
CA SER A 258 -15.07 4.40 0.84
C SER A 258 -15.33 3.51 2.06
N PHE A 259 -14.53 3.63 3.13
CA PHE A 259 -14.65 2.83 4.35
C PHE A 259 -15.50 3.54 5.40
N GLY A 260 -16.75 3.15 5.52
CA GLY A 260 -17.66 3.66 6.53
C GLY A 260 -17.40 3.10 7.93
N VAL A 261 -17.63 3.93 8.94
CA VAL A 261 -17.40 3.62 10.35
C VAL A 261 -18.74 3.46 11.07
N TYR A 262 -18.91 2.37 11.82
CA TYR A 262 -20.15 2.04 12.55
C TYR A 262 -19.87 1.95 14.05
N PRO A 263 -20.62 2.65 14.92
CA PRO A 263 -20.47 2.55 16.38
C PRO A 263 -21.15 1.28 16.87
N ILE A 264 -20.38 0.24 17.16
CA ILE A 264 -20.90 -1.08 17.52
C ILE A 264 -20.73 -1.44 19.00
N GLY A 265 -20.07 -0.59 19.79
CA GLY A 265 -19.73 -0.90 21.18
C GLY A 265 -20.91 -1.31 22.06
N GLY A 266 -22.09 -0.72 21.83
CA GLY A 266 -23.32 -1.07 22.56
C GLY A 266 -23.92 -2.45 22.21
N GLN A 267 -23.50 -3.06 21.10
CA GLN A 267 -23.95 -4.37 20.63
C GLN A 267 -22.93 -5.47 20.85
N VAL A 268 -21.66 -5.11 21.08
CA VAL A 268 -20.57 -6.06 21.35
C VAL A 268 -20.75 -6.69 22.73
N LYS A 269 -20.48 -7.98 22.81
CA LYS A 269 -20.55 -8.75 24.07
C LYS A 269 -19.31 -9.63 24.23
N LYS A 270 -19.02 -10.03 25.46
CA LYS A 270 -18.06 -11.09 25.72
C LYS A 270 -18.49 -12.39 25.05
N GLY A 271 -17.53 -13.14 24.49
CA GLY A 271 -17.77 -14.34 23.71
C GLY A 271 -17.95 -14.02 22.22
N SER A 272 -18.74 -14.83 21.54
CA SER A 272 -18.95 -14.75 20.10
C SER A 272 -19.82 -13.57 19.69
N ASN A 273 -19.38 -12.86 18.66
CA ASN A 273 -20.07 -11.75 18.00
C ASN A 273 -20.14 -12.01 16.49
N THR A 274 -21.17 -11.49 15.84
CA THR A 274 -21.38 -11.63 14.40
C THR A 274 -21.69 -10.27 13.78
N VAL A 275 -20.99 -9.96 12.69
CA VAL A 275 -21.27 -8.85 11.77
C VAL A 275 -21.96 -9.43 10.55
N GLU A 276 -23.11 -8.92 10.17
CA GLU A 276 -23.80 -9.30 8.94
C GLU A 276 -23.84 -8.09 7.98
N LEU A 277 -23.30 -8.26 6.78
CA LEU A 277 -23.45 -7.36 5.65
C LEU A 277 -24.40 -7.98 4.64
N SER A 278 -25.54 -7.36 4.38
CA SER A 278 -26.53 -7.88 3.44
C SER A 278 -26.91 -6.85 2.38
N ILE A 279 -27.15 -7.33 1.18
CA ILE A 279 -27.65 -6.54 0.06
C ILE A 279 -28.68 -7.33 -0.73
N ASN A 280 -29.79 -6.69 -1.10
CA ASN A 280 -30.82 -7.23 -2.00
C ASN A 280 -31.61 -6.08 -2.64
N PRO A 281 -31.62 -5.92 -3.98
CA PRO A 281 -30.89 -6.73 -4.97
C PRO A 281 -29.38 -6.49 -4.93
N MET A 282 -28.59 -7.47 -5.37
CA MET A 282 -27.15 -7.32 -5.53
C MET A 282 -26.83 -6.23 -6.56
N ARG A 283 -25.75 -5.48 -6.32
CA ARG A 283 -25.21 -4.48 -7.24
C ARG A 283 -23.81 -4.88 -7.69
N ILE A 284 -23.38 -4.38 -8.84
CA ILE A 284 -22.06 -4.67 -9.41
C ILE A 284 -20.91 -4.20 -8.51
N PHE A 285 -21.14 -3.17 -7.70
CA PHE A 285 -20.16 -2.59 -6.79
C PHE A 285 -20.19 -3.22 -5.39
N ALA A 286 -21.08 -4.20 -5.15
CA ALA A 286 -21.18 -4.88 -3.86
C ALA A 286 -20.19 -6.06 -3.80
N GLU A 287 -18.92 -5.76 -3.58
CA GLU A 287 -17.90 -6.76 -3.33
C GLU A 287 -17.97 -7.24 -1.88
N ILE A 288 -17.55 -8.47 -1.64
CA ILE A 288 -17.34 -8.99 -0.29
C ILE A 288 -15.85 -8.75 0.01
N GLU A 289 -15.59 -7.84 0.93
CA GLU A 289 -14.26 -7.41 1.34
C GLU A 289 -14.03 -7.73 2.82
N PRO A 290 -12.78 -7.68 3.33
CA PRO A 290 -12.54 -7.78 4.76
C PRO A 290 -13.31 -6.70 5.52
N VAL A 291 -13.73 -7.03 6.74
CA VAL A 291 -14.20 -6.02 7.69
C VAL A 291 -13.18 -5.82 8.80
N TYR A 292 -13.21 -4.66 9.42
CA TYR A 292 -12.27 -4.33 10.48
C TYR A 292 -13.03 -3.96 11.75
N ILE A 293 -12.57 -4.50 12.88
CA ILE A 293 -12.99 -4.00 14.19
C ILE A 293 -11.87 -3.08 14.68
N ILE A 294 -12.19 -1.85 15.01
CA ILE A 294 -11.22 -0.86 15.52
C ILE A 294 -11.64 -0.39 16.92
N GLY A 295 -10.65 -0.04 17.73
CA GLY A 295 -10.88 0.43 19.09
C GLY A 295 -9.68 0.27 20.00
N ASN A 296 -9.89 0.56 21.29
CA ASN A 296 -8.88 0.34 22.31
C ASN A 296 -9.01 -1.07 22.87
N PHE A 297 -8.28 -2.01 22.33
CA PHE A 297 -8.21 -3.42 22.73
C PHE A 297 -6.88 -4.06 22.34
N SER A 298 -6.59 -5.25 22.83
CA SER A 298 -5.50 -6.11 22.35
C SER A 298 -6.05 -7.19 21.40
N VAL A 299 -5.18 -7.67 20.49
CA VAL A 299 -5.49 -8.80 19.61
C VAL A 299 -4.67 -10.00 20.02
N VAL A 300 -5.35 -11.10 20.31
CA VAL A 300 -4.76 -12.33 20.85
C VAL A 300 -4.83 -13.43 19.80
N PRO A 301 -3.71 -14.13 19.51
CA PRO A 301 -3.75 -15.27 18.59
C PRO A 301 -4.52 -16.44 19.21
N GLU A 302 -5.30 -17.11 18.38
CA GLU A 302 -6.03 -18.32 18.71
C GLU A 302 -5.54 -19.49 17.86
N GLN A 303 -6.05 -20.68 18.09
CA GLN A 303 -5.73 -21.84 17.25
C GLN A 303 -6.13 -21.62 15.79
N GLU A 304 -7.27 -20.96 15.58
CA GLU A 304 -7.74 -20.49 14.28
C GLU A 304 -8.08 -18.99 14.37
N GLY A 305 -7.24 -18.13 13.76
CA GLY A 305 -7.48 -16.70 13.71
C GLY A 305 -7.11 -15.95 14.99
N TRP A 306 -7.93 -14.97 15.36
CA TRP A 306 -7.63 -13.99 16.39
C TRP A 306 -8.88 -13.66 17.21
N SER A 307 -8.66 -13.25 18.46
CA SER A 307 -9.70 -12.74 19.34
C SER A 307 -9.34 -11.35 19.89
N ILE A 308 -10.33 -10.65 20.42
CA ILE A 308 -10.19 -9.37 21.09
C ILE A 308 -10.01 -9.62 22.59
N GLY A 309 -8.94 -9.08 23.17
CA GLY A 309 -8.68 -9.06 24.60
C GLY A 309 -8.75 -7.64 25.17
N ALA A 310 -8.64 -7.52 26.50
CA ALA A 310 -8.62 -6.23 27.18
C ALA A 310 -7.49 -5.32 26.64
N PRO A 311 -7.64 -3.98 26.72
CA PRO A 311 -6.62 -3.03 26.33
C PRO A 311 -5.29 -3.30 27.03
N GLN A 312 -4.20 -3.04 26.32
CA GLN A 312 -2.88 -3.05 26.91
C GLN A 312 -2.59 -1.66 27.53
N GLU A 313 -2.18 -1.64 28.79
CA GLU A 313 -1.96 -0.39 29.53
C GLU A 313 -0.67 0.33 29.15
N SER A 314 0.35 -0.40 28.70
CA SER A 314 1.64 0.16 28.34
C SER A 314 2.33 -0.61 27.23
N PHE A 315 3.18 0.08 26.48
CA PHE A 315 4.00 -0.49 25.42
C PHE A 315 5.49 -0.31 25.74
N THR A 316 6.30 -1.18 25.16
CA THR A 316 7.76 -1.12 25.26
C THR A 316 8.39 -1.01 23.87
N LEU A 317 9.71 -0.76 23.83
CA LEU A 317 10.47 -0.88 22.59
C LEU A 317 10.45 -2.34 22.11
N GLY A 318 10.26 -2.54 20.81
CA GLY A 318 10.22 -3.86 20.20
C GLY A 318 9.05 -4.02 19.22
N SER A 319 8.79 -5.25 18.82
CA SER A 319 7.72 -5.59 17.87
C SER A 319 6.33 -5.34 18.45
N TRP A 320 5.52 -4.59 17.77
CA TRP A 320 4.11 -4.34 18.17
C TRP A 320 3.26 -5.60 18.03
N LYS A 321 3.58 -6.46 17.06
CA LYS A 321 2.93 -7.75 16.89
C LYS A 321 3.01 -8.61 18.16
N GLU A 322 4.18 -8.66 18.80
CA GLU A 322 4.40 -9.38 20.04
C GLU A 322 3.72 -8.70 21.25
N GLN A 323 3.41 -7.42 21.11
CA GLN A 323 2.67 -6.63 22.09
C GLN A 323 1.17 -6.57 21.77
N LYS A 324 0.62 -7.64 21.20
CA LYS A 324 -0.81 -7.81 20.91
C LYS A 324 -1.41 -6.75 19.96
N GLN A 325 -0.59 -6.24 19.04
CA GLN A 325 -0.97 -5.26 18.02
C GLN A 325 -0.62 -5.76 16.61
N PRO A 326 -1.01 -6.99 16.19
CA PRO A 326 -0.53 -7.59 14.93
C PRO A 326 -1.03 -6.89 13.68
N PHE A 327 -2.18 -6.18 13.76
CA PHE A 327 -2.79 -5.46 12.64
C PHE A 327 -2.65 -3.94 12.75
N TYR A 328 -1.96 -3.46 13.79
CA TYR A 328 -1.72 -2.04 13.97
C TYR A 328 -0.64 -1.56 13.00
N SER A 329 -0.98 -0.61 12.14
CA SER A 329 -0.09 -0.06 11.10
C SER A 329 0.01 1.47 11.13
N TRP A 330 -0.37 2.08 12.26
CA TRP A 330 -0.33 3.52 12.48
C TRP A 330 0.86 3.94 13.32
N ASP A 331 0.92 5.24 13.62
CA ASP A 331 2.00 5.87 14.35
C ASP A 331 2.07 5.43 15.82
N MET A 332 3.28 5.20 16.31
CA MET A 332 3.60 5.05 17.73
C MET A 332 4.45 6.25 18.17
N SER A 333 4.17 6.77 19.34
CA SER A 333 4.97 7.82 19.97
C SER A 333 6.04 7.21 20.88
N TYR A 334 7.25 7.66 20.71
CA TYR A 334 8.39 7.31 21.55
C TYR A 334 8.94 8.57 22.18
N SER A 335 8.76 8.73 23.49
CA SER A 335 9.23 9.88 24.24
C SER A 335 10.38 9.50 25.17
N LYS A 336 11.43 10.32 25.19
CA LYS A 336 12.62 10.09 26.01
C LYS A 336 13.24 11.43 26.38
N GLU A 337 13.68 11.57 27.62
CA GLU A 337 14.36 12.76 28.12
C GLU A 337 15.89 12.55 28.07
N TYR A 338 16.61 13.65 27.75
CA TYR A 338 18.05 13.69 27.62
C TYR A 338 18.67 14.77 28.50
#